data_2638ede7357bdadf1c513fbfc442595a
#
_entry.id   2638ede7357bdadf1c513fbfc442595a
#
_cell.length_a   1.000
_cell.length_b   1.000
_cell.length_c   1.000
_cell.angle_alpha   90.00
_cell.angle_beta   90.00
_cell.angle_gamma   90.00
#
_symmetry.space_group_name_H-M   'P 1'
#
loop_
_entity.id
_entity.type
_entity.pdbx_description
1 polymer ?
#
loop_
_entity_poly.entity_id
_entity_poly.type
_entity_poly.pdbx_seq_one_letter_code
_entity_poly.pdbx_strand_id
1 'polypeptide(L)'
;MRVLAAIRTNKWTEEEERLLTQLRAGFDGDVVVVFHDRDPQLALPLAAIDVNDDWVLRNRLPLVPDWGWRCGDYFYYALRAARPDYDAYWLVEPDVHFTGDAKGFFGQFATATEDALGYQLGTFTQEIRFTRGLPGMTHYRAIFALTRFSGRALDRLFGLRQAMSASPVGFRDYPNDEVFVFSHVAAMQDLVWGKLEDHAPVWFEGVQFATDPDLLFDLVALESIPGRVLHPVRSRAAFKRSLGHRLAGTTGILLRMREAIDLLEADEIEEVAQIAADQIRGAITRLQSQREARRRRQARSGS
;
A
#
# COMPACT_ATOMS: atom_id res chain seq x y z
N MET A 1 22.34 10.81 -9.58
CA MET A 1 21.04 10.97 -8.90
C MET A 1 21.09 10.17 -7.61
N ARG A 2 20.77 10.80 -6.45
CA ARG A 2 20.69 10.12 -5.15
C ARG A 2 19.27 9.61 -4.96
N VAL A 3 19.13 8.31 -4.71
CA VAL A 3 17.83 7.67 -4.55
C VAL A 3 17.75 6.97 -3.20
N LEU A 4 16.61 7.07 -2.53
CA LEU A 4 16.34 6.46 -1.23
C LEU A 4 15.22 5.43 -1.40
N ALA A 5 15.35 4.26 -0.81
CA ALA A 5 14.26 3.30 -0.69
C ALA A 5 13.70 3.29 0.74
N ALA A 6 12.39 3.19 0.88
CA ALA A 6 11.73 3.09 2.16
C ALA A 6 10.75 1.92 2.20
N ILE A 7 10.79 1.15 3.27
CA ILE A 7 9.77 0.15 3.60
C ILE A 7 8.64 0.87 4.34
N ARG A 8 7.41 0.82 3.79
CA ARG A 8 6.22 1.36 4.44
C ARG A 8 5.55 0.28 5.26
N THR A 9 5.46 0.44 6.55
CA THR A 9 4.82 -0.56 7.41
C THR A 9 4.17 0.02 8.66
N ASN A 10 3.34 -0.78 9.33
CA ASN A 10 2.76 -0.52 10.66
C ASN A 10 3.11 -1.63 11.67
N LYS A 11 3.98 -2.55 11.31
CA LYS A 11 4.43 -3.67 12.13
C LYS A 11 5.83 -4.07 11.67
N TRP A 12 6.50 -4.93 12.44
CA TRP A 12 7.77 -5.49 12.02
C TRP A 12 7.73 -7.00 12.17
N THR A 13 7.72 -7.71 11.07
CA THR A 13 7.53 -9.15 10.97
C THR A 13 8.54 -9.74 9.97
N GLU A 14 8.45 -11.04 9.73
CA GLU A 14 9.29 -11.71 8.73
C GLU A 14 9.09 -11.16 7.30
N GLU A 15 7.96 -10.52 6.99
CA GLU A 15 7.74 -9.88 5.69
C GLU A 15 8.66 -8.67 5.52
N GLU A 16 8.70 -7.80 6.54
CA GLU A 16 9.59 -6.64 6.57
C GLU A 16 11.07 -7.05 6.58
N GLU A 17 11.44 -8.07 7.35
CA GLU A 17 12.81 -8.60 7.38
C GLU A 17 13.25 -9.17 6.03
N ARG A 18 12.37 -9.90 5.37
CA ARG A 18 12.61 -10.45 4.03
C ARG A 18 12.82 -9.33 3.00
N LEU A 19 11.90 -8.35 2.97
CA LEU A 19 12.02 -7.21 2.07
C LEU A 19 13.29 -6.40 2.36
N LEU A 20 13.61 -6.15 3.63
CA LEU A 20 14.85 -5.47 4.02
C LEU A 20 16.09 -6.20 3.51
N THR A 21 16.09 -7.52 3.62
CA THR A 21 17.20 -8.36 3.12
C THR A 21 17.35 -8.20 1.61
N GLN A 22 16.24 -8.21 0.86
CA GLN A 22 16.26 -8.04 -0.59
C GLN A 22 16.70 -6.62 -1.00
N LEU A 23 16.23 -5.59 -0.31
CA LEU A 23 16.63 -4.21 -0.58
C LEU A 23 18.10 -3.97 -0.27
N ARG A 24 18.62 -4.47 0.87
CA ARG A 24 20.04 -4.35 1.20
C ARG A 24 20.97 -5.07 0.21
N ALA A 25 20.52 -6.18 -0.35
CA ALA A 25 21.28 -6.91 -1.35
C ALA A 25 21.23 -6.27 -2.75
N GLY A 26 20.10 -5.66 -3.09
CA GLY A 26 19.82 -5.27 -4.47
C GLY A 26 19.70 -3.78 -4.75
N PHE A 27 19.58 -2.93 -3.74
CA PHE A 27 19.43 -1.49 -3.92
C PHE A 27 20.73 -0.76 -3.57
N ASP A 28 21.32 -0.06 -4.55
CA ASP A 28 22.62 0.64 -4.39
C ASP A 28 22.50 2.00 -3.67
N GLY A 29 21.41 2.25 -2.93
CA GLY A 29 21.16 3.48 -2.17
C GLY A 29 20.89 3.20 -0.69
N ASP A 30 20.54 4.24 0.03
CA ASP A 30 20.13 4.11 1.43
C ASP A 30 18.74 3.47 1.54
N VAL A 31 18.55 2.66 2.60
CA VAL A 31 17.27 2.03 2.94
C VAL A 31 16.85 2.49 4.32
N VAL A 32 15.58 2.91 4.46
CA VAL A 32 14.96 3.31 5.72
C VAL A 32 13.59 2.66 5.89
N VAL A 33 12.99 2.82 7.06
CA VAL A 33 11.57 2.47 7.29
C VAL A 33 10.77 3.75 7.49
N VAL A 34 9.57 3.80 6.90
CA VAL A 34 8.55 4.78 7.29
C VAL A 34 7.44 4.02 8.00
N PHE A 35 7.33 4.26 9.30
CA PHE A 35 6.53 3.44 10.20
C PHE A 35 5.27 4.18 10.66
N HIS A 36 4.12 3.53 10.52
CA HIS A 36 2.84 4.02 10.99
C HIS A 36 2.60 3.59 12.43
N ASP A 37 2.44 4.55 13.35
CA ASP A 37 2.14 4.31 14.77
C ASP A 37 3.09 3.31 15.45
N ARG A 38 4.38 3.51 15.27
CA ARG A 38 5.38 2.63 15.87
C ARG A 38 5.34 2.71 17.40
N ASP A 39 5.32 1.55 18.04
CA ASP A 39 5.66 1.46 19.47
C ASP A 39 7.10 1.97 19.67
N PRO A 40 7.32 3.00 20.48
CA PRO A 40 8.66 3.52 20.75
C PRO A 40 9.65 2.47 21.31
N GLN A 41 9.15 1.40 21.90
CA GLN A 41 9.97 0.30 22.42
C GLN A 41 10.38 -0.70 21.34
N LEU A 42 9.76 -0.65 20.16
CA LEU A 42 10.10 -1.54 19.06
C LEU A 42 11.46 -1.15 18.47
N ALA A 43 12.47 -1.98 18.72
CA ALA A 43 13.78 -1.84 18.11
C ALA A 43 13.72 -2.29 16.64
N LEU A 44 14.26 -1.45 15.76
CA LEU A 44 14.33 -1.75 14.32
C LEU A 44 15.81 -1.87 13.89
N PRO A 45 16.12 -2.72 12.88
CA PRO A 45 17.49 -2.93 12.41
C PRO A 45 18.04 -1.81 11.53
N LEU A 46 17.26 -0.75 11.33
CA LEU A 46 17.62 0.40 10.49
C LEU A 46 16.89 1.67 10.98
N ALA A 47 17.27 2.83 10.39
CA ALA A 47 16.66 4.11 10.70
C ALA A 47 15.17 4.12 10.33
N ALA A 48 14.34 4.61 11.25
CA ALA A 48 12.91 4.74 11.07
C ALA A 48 12.47 6.22 11.08
N ILE A 49 11.43 6.49 10.31
CA ILE A 49 10.69 7.75 10.28
C ILE A 49 9.28 7.42 10.74
N ASP A 50 8.89 7.95 11.90
CA ASP A 50 7.60 7.67 12.49
C ASP A 50 6.54 8.62 11.96
N VAL A 51 5.41 8.07 11.55
CA VAL A 51 4.23 8.81 11.06
C VAL A 51 3.02 8.37 11.87
N ASN A 52 2.39 9.32 12.52
CA ASN A 52 1.21 9.12 13.35
C ASN A 52 0.21 10.27 13.17
N ASP A 53 -0.91 10.21 13.87
CA ASP A 53 -1.95 11.24 13.80
C ASP A 53 -1.41 12.64 14.11
N ASP A 54 -0.53 12.77 15.11
CA ASP A 54 0.08 14.04 15.46
C ASP A 54 0.96 14.59 14.33
N TRP A 55 1.68 13.73 13.60
CA TRP A 55 2.46 14.11 12.44
C TRP A 55 1.53 14.62 11.33
N VAL A 56 0.43 13.92 11.05
CA VAL A 56 -0.58 14.29 10.04
C VAL A 56 -1.16 15.66 10.35
N LEU A 57 -1.61 15.89 11.59
CA LEU A 57 -2.21 17.14 12.03
C LEU A 57 -1.21 18.32 12.00
N ARG A 58 0.01 18.13 12.50
CA ARG A 58 1.08 19.16 12.47
C ARG A 58 1.41 19.61 11.04
N ASN A 59 1.30 18.69 10.08
CA ASN A 59 1.55 18.96 8.67
C ASN A 59 0.30 19.44 7.93
N ARG A 60 -0.81 19.73 8.62
CA ARG A 60 -2.07 20.23 8.06
C ARG A 60 -2.66 19.30 7.00
N LEU A 61 -2.43 18.01 7.14
CA LEU A 61 -3.03 17.00 6.28
C LEU A 61 -4.39 16.58 6.86
N PRO A 62 -5.38 16.24 6.01
CA PRO A 62 -6.65 15.70 6.49
C PRO A 62 -6.48 14.38 7.24
N LEU A 63 -6.94 14.33 8.47
CA LEU A 63 -6.95 13.11 9.27
C LEU A 63 -8.22 12.30 8.96
N VAL A 64 -8.16 11.49 7.91
CA VAL A 64 -9.26 10.58 7.56
C VAL A 64 -9.17 9.28 8.38
N PRO A 65 -10.29 8.61 8.73
CA PRO A 65 -10.29 7.49 9.67
C PRO A 65 -9.39 6.32 9.29
N ASP A 66 -9.00 6.07 8.16
CA ASP A 66 -8.15 4.95 7.70
C ASP A 66 -6.95 5.46 6.88
N TRP A 67 -6.45 6.65 7.23
CA TRP A 67 -5.39 7.32 6.47
C TRP A 67 -4.12 6.45 6.31
N GLY A 68 -3.76 5.69 7.32
CA GLY A 68 -2.59 4.83 7.28
C GLY A 68 -2.64 3.79 6.16
N TRP A 69 -3.84 3.38 5.72
CA TRP A 69 -4.05 2.53 4.56
C TRP A 69 -4.35 3.34 3.30
N ARG A 70 -5.19 4.36 3.40
CA ARG A 70 -5.74 5.11 2.26
C ARG A 70 -4.78 6.15 1.69
N CYS A 71 -3.90 6.69 2.51
CA CYS A 71 -3.04 7.82 2.17
C CYS A 71 -1.57 7.43 2.24
N GLY A 72 -1.14 6.46 1.44
CA GLY A 72 0.25 6.03 1.33
C GLY A 72 1.20 7.14 0.92
N ASP A 73 0.68 8.18 0.27
CA ASP A 73 1.41 9.39 -0.05
C ASP A 73 1.88 10.18 1.18
N TYR A 74 1.19 10.08 2.34
CA TYR A 74 1.64 10.72 3.59
C TYR A 74 2.99 10.18 4.06
N PHE A 75 3.25 8.91 3.83
CA PHE A 75 4.55 8.29 4.15
C PHE A 75 5.67 8.86 3.28
N TYR A 76 5.38 9.13 2.00
CA TYR A 76 6.32 9.82 1.12
C TYR A 76 6.61 11.24 1.58
N TYR A 77 5.60 11.99 2.04
CA TYR A 77 5.80 13.36 2.53
C TYR A 77 6.65 13.37 3.80
N ALA A 78 6.45 12.42 4.70
CA ALA A 78 7.28 12.25 5.88
C ALA A 78 8.72 11.86 5.51
N LEU A 79 8.87 10.95 4.56
CA LEU A 79 10.17 10.53 4.03
C LEU A 79 10.92 11.72 3.42
N ARG A 80 10.27 12.49 2.56
CA ARG A 80 10.82 13.70 1.92
C ARG A 80 11.23 14.75 2.94
N ALA A 81 10.40 15.03 3.94
CA ALA A 81 10.67 15.97 4.99
C ALA A 81 11.88 15.56 5.87
N ALA A 82 12.00 14.27 6.18
CA ALA A 82 13.09 13.74 7.01
C ALA A 82 14.40 13.53 6.24
N ARG A 83 14.35 13.38 4.92
CA ARG A 83 15.48 13.08 4.03
C ARG A 83 15.44 13.96 2.77
N PRO A 84 15.59 15.28 2.88
CA PRO A 84 15.41 16.19 1.74
C PRO A 84 16.50 16.11 0.66
N ASP A 85 17.64 15.50 0.96
CA ASP A 85 18.83 15.50 0.09
C ASP A 85 18.82 14.45 -1.02
N TYR A 86 17.69 13.75 -1.21
CA TYR A 86 17.52 12.74 -2.27
C TYR A 86 16.72 13.31 -3.43
N ASP A 87 17.11 12.93 -4.64
CA ASP A 87 16.45 13.34 -5.88
C ASP A 87 15.16 12.57 -6.11
N ALA A 88 15.14 11.29 -5.71
CA ALA A 88 13.97 10.41 -5.83
C ALA A 88 13.87 9.39 -4.69
N TYR A 89 12.67 8.89 -4.51
CA TYR A 89 12.28 8.00 -3.40
C TYR A 89 11.49 6.82 -3.92
N TRP A 90 11.86 5.62 -3.51
CA TRP A 90 11.03 4.43 -3.62
C TRP A 90 10.26 4.22 -2.33
N LEU A 91 8.99 3.84 -2.43
CA LEU A 91 8.20 3.31 -1.33
C LEU A 91 7.78 1.88 -1.69
N VAL A 92 8.09 0.95 -0.80
CA VAL A 92 7.85 -0.49 -1.03
C VAL A 92 7.07 -1.04 0.14
N GLU A 93 5.95 -1.71 -0.15
CA GLU A 93 5.17 -2.42 0.88
C GLU A 93 5.81 -3.77 1.21
N PRO A 94 5.67 -4.27 2.46
CA PRO A 94 6.39 -5.48 2.92
C PRO A 94 6.05 -6.75 2.16
N ASP A 95 4.88 -6.78 1.53
CA ASP A 95 4.39 -7.90 0.73
C ASP A 95 4.74 -7.82 -0.76
N VAL A 96 5.55 -6.86 -1.15
CA VAL A 96 6.27 -6.90 -2.42
C VAL A 96 7.44 -7.89 -2.30
N HIS A 97 7.60 -8.75 -3.29
CA HIS A 97 8.66 -9.74 -3.31
C HIS A 97 9.38 -9.77 -4.66
N PHE A 98 10.69 -9.68 -4.63
CA PHE A 98 11.56 -9.83 -5.80
C PHE A 98 12.05 -11.27 -5.88
N THR A 99 11.75 -11.98 -6.97
CA THR A 99 12.30 -13.33 -7.19
C THR A 99 13.70 -13.23 -7.79
N GLY A 100 14.69 -13.76 -7.08
CA GLY A 100 16.10 -13.63 -7.46
C GLY A 100 16.75 -12.34 -6.97
N ASP A 101 17.68 -11.78 -7.75
CA ASP A 101 18.47 -10.61 -7.34
C ASP A 101 17.74 -9.30 -7.63
N ALA A 102 17.26 -8.63 -6.61
CA ALA A 102 16.61 -7.32 -6.71
C ALA A 102 17.49 -6.22 -7.35
N LYS A 103 18.83 -6.40 -7.37
CA LYS A 103 19.75 -5.50 -8.07
C LYS A 103 19.44 -5.40 -9.56
N GLY A 104 19.07 -6.51 -10.18
CA GLY A 104 18.64 -6.55 -11.57
C GLY A 104 17.40 -5.69 -11.82
N PHE A 105 16.45 -5.65 -10.86
CA PHE A 105 15.28 -4.78 -10.94
C PHE A 105 15.66 -3.31 -10.82
N PHE A 106 16.27 -2.91 -9.72
CA PHE A 106 16.58 -1.50 -9.47
C PHE A 106 17.56 -0.92 -10.49
N GLY A 107 18.44 -1.75 -11.07
CA GLY A 107 19.36 -1.38 -12.14
C GLY A 107 18.65 -0.86 -13.41
N GLN A 108 17.43 -1.35 -13.70
CA GLN A 108 16.63 -0.87 -14.84
C GLN A 108 16.23 0.62 -14.70
N PHE A 109 16.22 1.13 -13.48
CA PHE A 109 15.81 2.50 -13.16
C PHE A 109 16.97 3.45 -12.88
N ALA A 110 18.21 3.02 -13.09
CA ALA A 110 19.40 3.84 -12.79
C ALA A 110 19.43 5.17 -13.56
N THR A 111 18.86 5.20 -14.76
CA THR A 111 18.76 6.37 -15.64
C THR A 111 17.35 6.96 -15.71
N ALA A 112 16.41 6.46 -14.93
CA ALA A 112 15.02 6.93 -14.95
C ALA A 112 14.93 8.38 -14.45
N THR A 113 14.35 9.25 -15.26
CA THR A 113 14.21 10.70 -15.00
C THR A 113 12.78 11.11 -14.70
N GLU A 114 11.84 10.19 -14.77
CA GLU A 114 10.43 10.42 -14.50
C GLU A 114 10.22 10.88 -13.05
N ASP A 115 9.26 11.77 -12.89
CA ASP A 115 8.86 12.31 -11.60
C ASP A 115 7.98 11.35 -10.80
N ALA A 116 7.27 10.47 -11.51
CA ALA A 116 6.43 9.44 -10.91
C ALA A 116 6.46 8.16 -11.74
N LEU A 117 6.68 7.04 -11.09
CA LEU A 117 6.61 5.70 -11.67
C LEU A 117 5.67 4.83 -10.84
N GLY A 118 4.76 4.12 -11.51
CA GLY A 118 3.84 3.16 -10.90
C GLY A 118 3.50 2.02 -11.84
N TYR A 119 3.12 0.87 -11.29
CA TYR A 119 2.70 -0.28 -12.09
C TYR A 119 1.27 -0.13 -12.58
N GLN A 120 1.04 -0.46 -13.85
CA GLN A 120 -0.25 -0.30 -14.53
C GLN A 120 -0.80 1.14 -14.46
N LEU A 121 0.08 2.13 -14.45
CA LEU A 121 -0.32 3.53 -14.45
C LEU A 121 -1.10 3.85 -15.72
N GLY A 122 -2.33 4.28 -15.55
CA GLY A 122 -3.23 4.59 -16.65
C GLY A 122 -4.52 5.28 -16.22
N THR A 123 -5.31 5.68 -17.22
CA THR A 123 -6.62 6.31 -16.98
C THR A 123 -7.58 5.35 -16.31
N PHE A 124 -8.38 5.91 -15.41
CA PHE A 124 -9.41 5.20 -14.68
C PHE A 124 -10.76 5.86 -14.92
N THR A 125 -11.63 5.17 -15.66
CA THR A 125 -12.92 5.72 -16.14
C THR A 125 -14.11 5.39 -15.26
N GLN A 126 -13.96 4.43 -14.31
CA GLN A 126 -15.04 4.08 -13.41
C GLN A 126 -15.19 5.11 -12.30
N GLU A 127 -16.43 5.54 -12.06
CA GLU A 127 -16.72 6.34 -10.87
C GLU A 127 -16.74 5.45 -9.64
N ILE A 128 -15.78 5.67 -8.75
CA ILE A 128 -15.72 5.05 -7.43
C ILE A 128 -15.67 6.14 -6.36
N ARG A 129 -15.87 5.77 -5.10
CA ARG A 129 -15.83 6.74 -3.99
C ARG A 129 -14.58 7.63 -4.00
N PHE A 130 -13.43 7.10 -4.38
CA PHE A 130 -12.16 7.83 -4.37
C PHE A 130 -12.01 8.83 -5.52
N THR A 131 -12.71 8.65 -6.64
CA THR A 131 -12.70 9.60 -7.76
C THR A 131 -13.62 10.78 -7.50
N ARG A 132 -14.67 10.63 -6.70
CA ARG A 132 -15.63 11.71 -6.38
C ARG A 132 -14.98 12.88 -5.65
N GLY A 133 -13.90 12.63 -4.92
CA GLY A 133 -13.14 13.68 -4.25
C GLY A 133 -12.29 14.56 -5.18
N LEU A 134 -12.22 14.23 -6.48
CA LEU A 134 -11.46 14.95 -7.51
C LEU A 134 -12.36 15.30 -8.71
N PRO A 135 -13.41 16.11 -8.51
CA PRO A 135 -14.36 16.42 -9.57
C PRO A 135 -13.67 17.22 -10.69
N GLY A 136 -14.06 16.93 -11.94
CA GLY A 136 -13.57 17.65 -13.13
C GLY A 136 -12.15 17.27 -13.58
N MET A 137 -11.51 16.30 -12.94
CA MET A 137 -10.20 15.78 -13.34
C MET A 137 -10.34 14.50 -14.17
N THR A 138 -9.40 14.29 -15.08
CA THR A 138 -9.17 12.94 -15.63
C THR A 138 -8.49 12.11 -14.54
N HIS A 139 -9.11 11.00 -14.17
CA HIS A 139 -8.58 10.15 -13.12
C HIS A 139 -7.56 9.16 -13.68
N TYR A 140 -6.44 9.06 -12.98
CA TYR A 140 -5.38 8.07 -13.20
C TYR A 140 -5.19 7.26 -11.93
N ARG A 141 -4.72 6.03 -12.08
CA ARG A 141 -4.32 5.21 -10.96
C ARG A 141 -3.16 4.29 -11.34
N ALA A 142 -2.44 3.83 -10.33
CA ALA A 142 -1.49 2.73 -10.40
C ALA A 142 -1.57 1.92 -9.11
N ILE A 143 -1.00 0.73 -9.06
CA ILE A 143 -0.85 -0.03 -7.82
C ILE A 143 0.24 0.62 -6.98
N PHE A 144 -0.08 1.02 -5.74
CA PHE A 144 0.77 1.86 -4.90
C PHE A 144 1.83 1.07 -4.11
N ALA A 145 1.75 -0.26 -4.08
CA ALA A 145 2.63 -1.13 -3.30
C ALA A 145 4.13 -1.00 -3.64
N LEU A 146 4.44 -0.60 -4.87
CA LEU A 146 5.78 -0.30 -5.35
C LEU A 146 5.72 0.90 -6.27
N THR A 147 6.23 2.04 -5.82
CA THR A 147 6.19 3.29 -6.56
C THR A 147 7.48 4.08 -6.36
N ARG A 148 7.76 5.01 -7.29
CA ARG A 148 8.89 5.93 -7.20
C ARG A 148 8.44 7.34 -7.53
N PHE A 149 8.88 8.31 -6.70
CA PHE A 149 8.60 9.72 -6.94
C PHE A 149 9.86 10.58 -6.81
N SER A 150 9.98 11.63 -7.64
CA SER A 150 10.98 12.67 -7.47
C SER A 150 10.63 13.57 -6.28
N GLY A 151 11.67 14.20 -5.68
CA GLY A 151 11.44 15.16 -4.60
C GLY A 151 10.54 16.33 -5.02
N ARG A 152 10.68 16.84 -6.25
CA ARG A 152 9.82 17.94 -6.75
C ARG A 152 8.35 17.52 -6.93
N ALA A 153 8.09 16.29 -7.35
CA ALA A 153 6.72 15.78 -7.42
C ALA A 153 6.10 15.69 -6.02
N LEU A 154 6.85 15.16 -5.05
CA LEU A 154 6.41 15.05 -3.67
C LEU A 154 6.11 16.40 -3.03
N ASP A 155 6.96 17.40 -3.25
CA ASP A 155 6.76 18.76 -2.71
C ASP A 155 5.46 19.38 -3.24
N ARG A 156 5.14 19.18 -4.52
CA ARG A 156 3.88 19.67 -5.11
C ARG A 156 2.65 18.90 -4.62
N LEU A 157 2.73 17.58 -4.60
CA LEU A 157 1.63 16.73 -4.14
C LEU A 157 1.30 17.00 -2.68
N PHE A 158 2.32 17.25 -1.84
CA PHE A 158 2.14 17.63 -0.45
C PHE A 158 1.30 18.91 -0.31
N GLY A 159 1.64 19.96 -1.06
CA GLY A 159 0.87 21.21 -1.06
C GLY A 159 -0.58 21.00 -1.49
N LEU A 160 -0.84 20.14 -2.49
CA LEU A 160 -2.20 19.81 -2.91
C LEU A 160 -2.98 19.02 -1.85
N ARG A 161 -2.33 18.08 -1.17
CA ARG A 161 -2.96 17.38 -0.03
C ARG A 161 -3.30 18.32 1.12
N GLN A 162 -2.41 19.24 1.45
CA GLN A 162 -2.69 20.27 2.44
C GLN A 162 -3.90 21.14 2.04
N ALA A 163 -4.00 21.54 0.78
CA ALA A 163 -5.14 22.31 0.27
C ALA A 163 -6.47 21.55 0.41
N MET A 164 -6.46 20.21 0.36
CA MET A 164 -7.65 19.40 0.60
C MET A 164 -8.17 19.48 2.04
N SER A 165 -7.40 19.94 3.01
CA SER A 165 -7.89 20.15 4.38
C SER A 165 -9.00 21.20 4.47
N ALA A 166 -9.03 22.14 3.54
CA ALA A 166 -10.08 23.15 3.40
C ALA A 166 -11.19 22.73 2.43
N SER A 167 -11.10 21.53 1.82
CA SER A 167 -12.09 21.04 0.87
C SER A 167 -13.36 20.55 1.58
N PRO A 168 -14.55 20.77 1.02
CA PRO A 168 -15.80 20.21 1.51
C PRO A 168 -15.96 18.71 1.27
N VAL A 169 -14.96 18.04 0.70
CA VAL A 169 -14.99 16.59 0.44
C VAL A 169 -15.10 15.83 1.73
N GLY A 170 -16.18 15.07 1.89
CA GLY A 170 -16.38 14.22 3.05
C GLY A 170 -15.38 13.05 3.10
N PHE A 171 -15.09 12.55 4.29
CA PHE A 171 -14.13 11.45 4.50
C PHE A 171 -14.43 10.21 3.65
N ARG A 172 -15.69 9.93 3.36
CA ARG A 172 -16.09 8.79 2.54
C ARG A 172 -15.53 8.87 1.12
N ASP A 173 -15.61 10.04 0.51
CA ASP A 173 -15.24 10.31 -0.87
C ASP A 173 -13.83 10.91 -0.99
N TYR A 174 -13.10 11.00 0.12
CA TYR A 174 -11.72 11.46 0.14
C TYR A 174 -10.84 10.53 -0.71
N PRO A 175 -10.09 11.05 -1.70
CA PRO A 175 -9.35 10.23 -2.64
C PRO A 175 -8.20 9.49 -1.95
N ASN A 176 -8.04 8.20 -2.29
CA ASN A 176 -6.88 7.44 -1.85
C ASN A 176 -5.60 7.86 -2.58
N ASP A 177 -4.48 7.33 -2.15
CA ASP A 177 -3.16 7.57 -2.72
C ASP A 177 -3.09 7.25 -4.22
N GLU A 178 -3.57 6.06 -4.62
CA GLU A 178 -3.54 5.61 -6.02
C GLU A 178 -4.19 6.60 -6.98
N VAL A 179 -5.38 7.10 -6.63
CA VAL A 179 -6.13 8.03 -7.49
C VAL A 179 -5.63 9.46 -7.35
N PHE A 180 -5.39 9.92 -6.11
CA PHE A 180 -4.96 11.29 -5.85
C PHE A 180 -3.63 11.62 -6.53
N VAL A 181 -2.61 10.82 -6.23
CA VAL A 181 -1.25 11.11 -6.65
C VAL A 181 -1.12 11.10 -8.17
N PHE A 182 -1.59 10.02 -8.81
CA PHE A 182 -1.38 9.87 -10.24
C PHE A 182 -2.29 10.77 -11.08
N SER A 183 -3.50 11.10 -10.60
CA SER A 183 -4.34 12.09 -11.28
C SER A 183 -3.72 13.49 -11.24
N HIS A 184 -3.15 13.90 -10.11
CA HIS A 184 -2.50 15.20 -10.02
C HIS A 184 -1.19 15.26 -10.80
N VAL A 185 -0.34 14.23 -10.73
CA VAL A 185 0.90 14.19 -11.53
C VAL A 185 0.59 14.25 -13.02
N ALA A 186 -0.40 13.49 -13.49
CA ALA A 186 -0.80 13.51 -14.91
C ALA A 186 -1.40 14.85 -15.37
N ALA A 187 -1.98 15.63 -14.46
CA ALA A 187 -2.51 16.96 -14.74
C ALA A 187 -1.41 18.06 -14.78
N MET A 188 -0.23 17.81 -14.22
CA MET A 188 0.89 18.76 -14.18
C MET A 188 1.75 18.61 -15.44
N GLN A 189 1.71 19.58 -16.36
CA GLN A 189 2.41 19.51 -17.65
C GLN A 189 3.94 19.47 -17.55
N ASP A 190 4.49 19.93 -16.44
CA ASP A 190 5.93 19.99 -16.19
C ASP A 190 6.47 18.76 -15.41
N LEU A 191 5.62 17.84 -15.01
CA LEU A 191 6.00 16.56 -14.45
C LEU A 191 5.89 15.44 -15.48
N VAL A 192 6.88 14.55 -15.46
CA VAL A 192 6.92 13.37 -16.32
C VAL A 192 6.57 12.14 -15.49
N TRP A 193 5.64 11.35 -15.99
CA TRP A 193 5.28 10.08 -15.37
C TRP A 193 5.47 8.92 -16.33
N GLY A 194 5.68 7.74 -15.80
CA GLY A 194 5.90 6.53 -16.57
C GLY A 194 5.41 5.28 -15.83
N LYS A 195 5.53 4.15 -16.50
CA LYS A 195 5.16 2.85 -15.95
C LYS A 195 6.41 2.07 -15.56
N LEU A 196 6.34 1.34 -14.46
CA LEU A 196 7.42 0.45 -14.03
C LEU A 196 7.68 -0.64 -15.06
N GLU A 197 6.62 -1.19 -15.66
CA GLU A 197 6.70 -2.24 -16.66
C GLU A 197 7.35 -1.80 -17.98
N ASP A 198 7.39 -0.50 -18.29
CA ASP A 198 8.07 0.02 -19.47
C ASP A 198 9.61 0.00 -19.30
N HIS A 199 10.11 0.19 -18.08
CA HIS A 199 11.53 0.11 -17.73
C HIS A 199 11.99 -1.33 -17.48
N ALA A 200 11.14 -2.13 -16.85
CA ALA A 200 11.48 -3.46 -16.38
C ALA A 200 10.45 -4.53 -16.87
N PRO A 201 10.19 -4.65 -18.19
CA PRO A 201 9.10 -5.48 -18.71
C PRO A 201 9.20 -6.93 -18.26
N VAL A 202 10.39 -7.52 -18.27
CA VAL A 202 10.61 -8.91 -17.87
C VAL A 202 10.18 -9.15 -16.42
N TRP A 203 10.34 -8.15 -15.55
CA TRP A 203 10.01 -8.27 -14.12
C TRP A 203 8.50 -8.32 -13.85
N PHE A 204 7.69 -7.85 -14.79
CA PHE A 204 6.23 -7.81 -14.70
C PHE A 204 5.53 -8.78 -15.67
N GLU A 205 6.27 -9.51 -16.48
CA GLU A 205 5.71 -10.42 -17.47
C GLU A 205 5.15 -11.69 -16.83
N GLY A 206 3.86 -11.97 -17.07
CA GLY A 206 3.18 -13.18 -16.63
C GLY A 206 3.09 -13.36 -15.10
N VAL A 207 3.28 -12.28 -14.34
CA VAL A 207 3.29 -12.34 -12.88
C VAL A 207 2.04 -11.71 -12.26
N GLN A 208 1.79 -12.07 -11.00
CA GLN A 208 0.81 -11.39 -10.19
C GLN A 208 1.45 -10.20 -9.49
N PHE A 209 1.11 -9.00 -9.97
CA PHE A 209 1.31 -7.75 -9.25
C PHE A 209 -0.03 -7.03 -9.21
N ALA A 210 -0.84 -7.30 -8.19
CA ALA A 210 -2.23 -6.90 -8.08
C ALA A 210 -2.59 -6.66 -6.60
N THR A 211 -3.83 -6.30 -6.31
CA THR A 211 -4.31 -6.17 -4.93
C THR A 211 -4.81 -7.49 -4.35
N ASP A 212 -5.07 -8.48 -5.20
CA ASP A 212 -5.51 -9.82 -4.84
C ASP A 212 -5.46 -10.79 -6.04
N PRO A 213 -5.42 -12.13 -5.79
CA PRO A 213 -5.35 -12.79 -4.51
C PRO A 213 -3.95 -12.71 -3.85
N ASP A 214 -3.87 -12.95 -2.53
CA ASP A 214 -2.58 -13.11 -1.87
C ASP A 214 -1.85 -14.36 -2.37
N LEU A 215 -0.52 -14.25 -2.50
CA LEU A 215 0.38 -15.37 -2.75
C LEU A 215 1.01 -15.84 -1.44
N LEU A 216 1.07 -17.15 -1.25
CA LEU A 216 1.81 -17.72 -0.13
C LEU A 216 3.30 -17.76 -0.48
N PHE A 217 4.15 -17.20 0.39
CA PHE A 217 5.60 -17.16 0.17
C PHE A 217 6.21 -18.56 -0.07
N ASP A 218 5.76 -19.57 0.67
CA ASP A 218 6.26 -20.95 0.53
C ASP A 218 6.03 -21.48 -0.90
N LEU A 219 4.90 -21.16 -1.51
CA LEU A 219 4.61 -21.52 -2.90
C LEU A 219 5.52 -20.78 -3.87
N VAL A 220 5.65 -19.45 -3.69
CA VAL A 220 6.54 -18.62 -4.51
C VAL A 220 7.99 -19.12 -4.46
N ALA A 221 8.46 -19.54 -3.29
CA ALA A 221 9.81 -20.07 -3.10
C ALA A 221 10.03 -21.41 -3.83
N LEU A 222 8.99 -22.23 -3.96
CA LEU A 222 9.05 -23.51 -4.69
C LEU A 222 9.08 -23.30 -6.21
N GLU A 223 8.31 -22.35 -6.72
CA GLU A 223 8.18 -22.10 -8.16
C GLU A 223 9.33 -21.26 -8.74
N SER A 224 10.04 -20.53 -7.91
CA SER A 224 11.09 -19.54 -8.14
C SER A 224 11.49 -19.28 -9.60
N ILE A 225 10.63 -18.55 -10.33
CA ILE A 225 10.99 -17.95 -11.61
C ILE A 225 11.83 -16.70 -11.29
N PRO A 226 13.13 -16.66 -11.64
CA PRO A 226 13.96 -15.52 -11.34
C PRO A 226 13.56 -14.28 -12.15
N GLY A 227 13.84 -13.09 -11.60
CA GLY A 227 13.63 -11.83 -12.31
C GLY A 227 12.16 -11.44 -12.42
N ARG A 228 11.38 -11.67 -11.38
CA ARG A 228 9.99 -11.22 -11.27
C ARG A 228 9.76 -10.41 -10.01
N VAL A 229 8.83 -9.48 -10.06
CA VAL A 229 8.31 -8.79 -8.89
C VAL A 229 6.86 -9.18 -8.68
N LEU A 230 6.53 -9.60 -7.46
CA LEU A 230 5.23 -10.16 -7.09
C LEU A 230 4.60 -9.33 -5.96
N HIS A 231 3.27 -9.22 -5.95
CA HIS A 231 2.49 -8.58 -4.90
C HIS A 231 1.03 -9.04 -4.96
N PRO A 232 0.38 -9.29 -3.83
CA PRO A 232 0.97 -9.37 -2.48
C PRO A 232 1.50 -10.77 -2.17
N VAL A 233 2.70 -10.87 -1.61
CA VAL A 233 3.33 -12.12 -1.18
C VAL A 233 3.38 -12.16 0.34
N ARG A 234 2.63 -13.08 0.94
CA ARG A 234 2.44 -13.17 2.39
C ARG A 234 3.27 -14.29 2.99
N SER A 235 3.80 -14.06 4.19
CA SER A 235 4.25 -15.13 5.06
C SER A 235 3.09 -16.05 5.42
N ARG A 236 3.36 -17.28 5.86
CA ARG A 236 2.32 -18.23 6.26
C ARG A 236 1.37 -17.65 7.31
N ALA A 237 1.90 -16.96 8.32
CA ALA A 237 1.08 -16.32 9.35
C ALA A 237 0.18 -15.20 8.80
N ALA A 238 0.73 -14.33 7.94
CA ALA A 238 -0.03 -13.23 7.33
C ALA A 238 -1.05 -13.75 6.28
N PHE A 239 -0.67 -14.78 5.51
CA PHE A 239 -1.58 -15.44 4.58
C PHE A 239 -2.80 -16.02 5.29
N LYS A 240 -2.61 -16.77 6.40
CA LYS A 240 -3.72 -17.30 7.19
C LYS A 240 -4.65 -16.19 7.70
N ARG A 241 -4.09 -15.10 8.23
CA ARG A 241 -4.90 -13.94 8.66
C ARG A 241 -5.69 -13.33 7.50
N SER A 242 -5.04 -13.07 6.37
CA SER A 242 -5.69 -12.50 5.18
C SER A 242 -6.77 -13.43 4.63
N LEU A 243 -6.48 -14.72 4.52
CA LEU A 243 -7.43 -15.72 4.08
C LEU A 243 -8.65 -15.77 5.02
N GLY A 244 -8.42 -15.77 6.34
CA GLY A 244 -9.51 -15.74 7.33
C GLY A 244 -10.38 -14.49 7.19
N HIS A 245 -9.79 -13.31 6.99
CA HIS A 245 -10.53 -12.07 6.73
C HIS A 245 -11.35 -12.14 5.42
N ARG A 246 -10.78 -12.72 4.37
CA ARG A 246 -11.44 -12.84 3.05
C ARG A 246 -12.53 -13.88 3.05
N LEU A 247 -12.37 -14.99 3.79
CA LEU A 247 -13.41 -16.02 3.96
C LEU A 247 -14.66 -15.48 4.60
N ALA A 248 -14.53 -14.50 5.50
CA ALA A 248 -15.69 -13.79 6.04
C ALA A 248 -16.49 -13.03 4.97
N GLY A 249 -15.96 -12.84 3.77
CA GLY A 249 -16.55 -12.05 2.69
C GLY A 249 -17.03 -12.83 1.46
N THR A 250 -16.28 -13.80 0.93
CA THR A 250 -16.68 -14.51 -0.30
C THR A 250 -16.00 -15.88 -0.49
N THR A 251 -16.77 -16.92 -0.86
CA THR A 251 -16.28 -18.25 -1.23
C THR A 251 -15.52 -18.29 -2.58
N GLY A 252 -15.71 -17.28 -3.45
CA GLY A 252 -15.06 -17.24 -4.77
C GLY A 252 -13.55 -17.05 -4.72
N ILE A 253 -13.01 -16.54 -3.60
CA ILE A 253 -11.56 -16.38 -3.39
C ILE A 253 -10.88 -17.72 -3.15
N LEU A 254 -11.54 -18.65 -2.44
CA LEU A 254 -10.98 -19.98 -2.14
C LEU A 254 -10.55 -20.72 -3.41
N LEU A 255 -11.37 -20.64 -4.47
CA LEU A 255 -11.08 -21.32 -5.74
C LEU A 255 -9.81 -20.78 -6.41
N ARG A 256 -9.50 -19.49 -6.22
CA ARG A 256 -8.29 -18.87 -6.79
C ARG A 256 -7.03 -19.13 -5.96
N MET A 257 -7.20 -19.53 -4.71
CA MET A 257 -6.10 -19.73 -3.75
C MET A 257 -5.87 -21.21 -3.40
N ARG A 258 -6.53 -22.14 -4.12
CA ARG A 258 -6.53 -23.56 -3.77
C ARG A 258 -5.13 -24.15 -3.61
N GLU A 259 -4.21 -23.85 -4.53
CA GLU A 259 -2.83 -24.37 -4.50
C GLU A 259 -2.08 -23.95 -3.23
N ALA A 260 -2.31 -22.70 -2.80
CA ALA A 260 -1.73 -22.21 -1.55
C ALA A 260 -2.44 -22.82 -0.31
N ILE A 261 -3.74 -23.07 -0.40
CA ILE A 261 -4.50 -23.73 0.67
C ILE A 261 -4.04 -25.18 0.85
N ASP A 262 -3.74 -25.88 -0.25
CA ASP A 262 -3.26 -27.26 -0.21
C ASP A 262 -1.91 -27.43 0.51
N LEU A 263 -1.17 -26.33 0.74
CA LEU A 263 0.07 -26.33 1.54
C LEU A 263 -0.15 -26.09 3.03
N LEU A 264 -1.37 -25.78 3.46
CA LEU A 264 -1.67 -25.58 4.87
C LEU A 264 -1.93 -26.93 5.56
N GLU A 265 -1.40 -27.06 6.76
CA GLU A 265 -1.67 -28.22 7.62
C GLU A 265 -3.08 -28.12 8.24
N ALA A 266 -3.60 -29.24 8.76
CA ALA A 266 -4.96 -29.30 9.29
C ALA A 266 -5.22 -28.31 10.43
N ASP A 267 -4.26 -28.12 11.33
CA ASP A 267 -4.33 -27.16 12.42
C ASP A 267 -4.26 -25.70 11.93
N GLU A 268 -3.54 -25.44 10.85
CA GLU A 268 -3.49 -24.13 10.19
C GLU A 268 -4.84 -23.80 9.50
N ILE A 269 -5.49 -24.79 8.93
CA ILE A 269 -6.85 -24.64 8.38
C ILE A 269 -7.84 -24.30 9.50
N GLU A 270 -7.75 -24.95 10.65
CA GLU A 270 -8.58 -24.65 11.82
C GLU A 270 -8.32 -23.22 12.34
N GLU A 271 -7.05 -22.77 12.38
CA GLU A 271 -6.72 -21.39 12.73
C GLU A 271 -7.35 -20.38 11.76
N VAL A 272 -7.32 -20.66 10.45
CA VAL A 272 -7.99 -19.83 9.43
C VAL A 272 -9.50 -19.78 9.67
N ALA A 273 -10.12 -20.93 9.96
CA ALA A 273 -11.54 -21.01 10.28
C ALA A 273 -11.90 -20.21 11.53
N GLN A 274 -11.08 -20.27 12.57
CA GLN A 274 -11.26 -19.49 13.81
C GLN A 274 -11.15 -17.99 13.54
N ILE A 275 -10.16 -17.55 12.77
CA ILE A 275 -9.99 -16.14 12.36
C ILE A 275 -11.23 -15.67 11.60
N ALA A 276 -11.75 -16.47 10.67
CA ALA A 276 -12.95 -16.15 9.91
C ALA A 276 -14.19 -16.05 10.82
N ALA A 277 -14.35 -17.00 11.75
CA ALA A 277 -15.43 -16.98 12.73
C ALA A 277 -15.41 -15.73 13.62
N ASP A 278 -14.24 -15.31 14.07
CA ASP A 278 -14.06 -14.10 14.89
C ASP A 278 -14.41 -12.83 14.11
N GLN A 279 -14.02 -12.75 12.84
CA GLN A 279 -14.38 -11.63 11.96
C GLN A 279 -15.90 -11.57 11.72
N ILE A 280 -16.53 -12.69 11.48
CA ILE A 280 -18.00 -12.77 11.32
C ILE A 280 -18.68 -12.32 12.61
N ARG A 281 -18.26 -12.81 13.79
CA ARG A 281 -18.79 -12.38 15.08
C ARG A 281 -18.64 -10.88 15.28
N GLY A 282 -17.46 -10.32 15.01
CA GLY A 282 -17.21 -8.89 15.09
C GLY A 282 -18.08 -8.06 14.14
N ALA A 283 -18.32 -8.54 12.92
CA ALA A 283 -19.22 -7.90 11.95
C ALA A 283 -20.66 -7.90 12.46
N ILE A 284 -21.14 -9.03 12.98
CA ILE A 284 -22.49 -9.14 13.56
C ILE A 284 -22.67 -8.16 14.72
N THR A 285 -21.71 -8.11 15.63
CA THR A 285 -21.76 -7.18 16.79
C THR A 285 -21.82 -5.72 16.35
N ARG A 286 -21.03 -5.32 15.34
CA ARG A 286 -21.10 -3.97 14.76
C ARG A 286 -22.48 -3.67 14.15
N LEU A 287 -23.04 -4.60 13.39
CA LEU A 287 -24.37 -4.44 12.80
C LEU A 287 -25.48 -4.32 13.86
N GLN A 288 -25.41 -5.09 14.94
CA GLN A 288 -26.33 -5.01 16.07
C GLN A 288 -26.24 -3.63 16.75
N SER A 289 -25.04 -3.17 17.04
CA SER A 289 -24.80 -1.85 17.65
C SER A 289 -25.31 -0.70 16.76
N GLN A 290 -25.13 -0.81 15.43
CA GLN A 290 -25.68 0.18 14.50
C GLN A 290 -27.21 0.16 14.45
N ARG A 291 -27.83 -1.00 14.52
CA ARG A 291 -29.31 -1.15 14.58
C ARG A 291 -29.86 -0.50 15.87
N GLU A 292 -29.22 -0.75 17.01
CA GLU A 292 -29.60 -0.15 18.28
C GLU A 292 -29.45 1.38 18.26
N ALA A 293 -28.34 1.86 17.71
CA ALA A 293 -28.12 3.31 17.56
C ALA A 293 -29.19 3.98 16.68
N ARG A 294 -29.59 3.32 15.56
CA ARG A 294 -30.68 3.80 14.70
C ARG A 294 -32.02 3.81 15.42
N ARG A 295 -32.38 2.75 16.17
CA ARG A 295 -33.61 2.69 16.95
C ARG A 295 -33.66 3.79 18.02
N ARG A 296 -32.56 4.05 18.74
CA ARG A 296 -32.48 5.13 19.73
C ARG A 296 -32.64 6.54 19.10
N ARG A 297 -32.10 6.74 17.89
CA ARG A 297 -32.29 8.00 17.13
C ARG A 297 -33.76 8.19 16.71
N GLN A 298 -34.39 7.15 16.18
CA GLN A 298 -35.80 7.20 15.77
C GLN A 298 -36.75 7.43 16.95
N ALA A 299 -36.50 6.82 18.10
CA ALA A 299 -37.28 7.03 19.31
C ALA A 299 -37.18 8.49 19.86
N ARG A 300 -36.02 9.16 19.63
CA ARG A 300 -35.82 10.56 20.03
C ARG A 300 -36.38 11.58 19.05
N SER A 301 -36.61 11.22 17.80
CA SER A 301 -37.19 12.09 16.77
C SER A 301 -38.72 11.97 16.65
N GLY A 302 -39.33 11.01 17.32
CA GLY A 302 -40.79 10.78 17.33
C GLY A 302 -41.48 11.24 18.63
N SER A 303 -40.72 11.84 19.56
CA SER A 303 -41.19 12.52 20.74
C SER A 303 -40.97 14.04 20.62
#